data_730f5407f97b0fc497481ada30047ec6
#
_entry.id   730f5407f97b0fc497481ada30047ec6
#
_cell.length_a   1.000
_cell.length_b   1.000
_cell.length_c   1.000
_cell.angle_alpha   90.00
_cell.angle_beta   90.00
_cell.angle_gamma   90.00
#
_symmetry.space_group_name_H-M   'P 1'
#
loop_
_entity.id
_entity.type
_entity.pdbx_description
1 polymer ?
#
loop_
_entity_poly.entity_id
_entity_poly.type
_entity_poly.pdbx_seq_one_letter_code
_entity_poly.pdbx_strand_id
1 'polypeptide(L)'
;MNRTRTDDRFSRTRNGRAGSGQGGSRFGSSARSSSGGASRSRGYGRRSGAVQGEFALPETITPALPAVEAFADLDLPPQLLTALGAEGVTAPFPIQGATLPNTLAGRDVLGRGRTGSGKTLAFGLALLARTAGRRAEPRQPLALVLVPTRELAQQVTDALTPYARSLKLRLATVVGGMSIGRQAGALRGGAEVVVATPGRLKDLVDRGHCRLDQVGITVLDEADQMADMGFLPQVTTLLDQVRPEGQRMLFSATLDRNVDLLVRRYLSDPVVHSVDPSAGAVTTMEHHVLHVQGADKHATTTEIAARDGRVIMFLDTKHAVDRLTQDLLGHGVRAAALHGGKSQPQRTRTLEQFKTGHVSVLVATNVAARGIHVDNLDLVVNVDPPTDHKDYLHRGGRTARAGESGSVVTLVTPNQRGGMMRLMSDAGIRPRITQVRSGEAELSRITGAQAPSGIPVVITAPVAERPKRDAASRGRRSRSAQAKRGTGQRRSASGPAA
;
A
#
# COMPACT_ATOMS: atom_id res chain seq x y z
N MET A 1 48.55 -34.22 19.30
CA MET A 1 49.53 -33.24 19.80
C MET A 1 48.76 -32.03 20.24
N ASN A 2 48.46 -31.99 21.47
CA ASN A 2 49.03 -31.23 22.61
C ASN A 2 48.69 -29.75 22.56
N ARG A 3 47.78 -29.41 23.47
CA ARG A 3 47.94 -28.69 24.80
C ARG A 3 47.90 -27.17 24.58
N THR A 4 47.29 -26.31 25.39
CA THR A 4 46.79 -26.23 26.79
C THR A 4 46.07 -24.91 26.95
N ARG A 5 44.89 -24.87 27.50
CA ARG A 5 44.43 -24.31 28.79
C ARG A 5 45.32 -23.22 29.43
N THR A 6 44.64 -22.08 29.79
CA THR A 6 44.71 -21.60 31.17
C THR A 6 43.50 -20.65 31.45
N ASP A 7 42.79 -20.98 32.51
CA ASP A 7 41.91 -20.18 33.34
C ASP A 7 42.67 -19.07 34.05
N ASP A 8 42.03 -17.96 34.40
CA ASP A 8 42.16 -17.45 35.76
C ASP A 8 40.97 -16.59 36.20
N ARG A 9 40.44 -16.99 37.36
CA ARG A 9 39.48 -16.33 38.23
C ARG A 9 40.20 -15.33 39.13
N PHE A 10 39.47 -14.31 39.64
CA PHE A 10 39.50 -13.83 41.06
C PHE A 10 38.52 -12.63 41.15
N SER A 11 37.44 -12.71 41.82
CA SER A 11 36.98 -12.72 43.20
C SER A 11 36.91 -11.33 43.88
N ARG A 12 35.69 -11.00 44.27
CA ARG A 12 35.16 -10.39 45.50
C ARG A 12 35.99 -9.38 46.28
N THR A 13 35.34 -8.25 46.70
CA THR A 13 35.18 -7.95 48.14
C THR A 13 34.00 -7.00 48.42
N ARG A 14 33.32 -7.30 49.51
CA ARG A 14 32.28 -6.60 50.28
C ARG A 14 32.92 -5.56 51.22
N ASN A 15 32.15 -4.53 51.58
CA ASN A 15 31.89 -3.97 52.95
C ASN A 15 31.32 -2.57 52.77
N GLY A 16 30.28 -2.04 53.45
CA GLY A 16 29.69 -2.37 54.72
C GLY A 16 29.48 -1.11 55.54
N ARG A 17 28.28 -0.94 56.14
CA ARG A 17 27.89 -0.04 57.27
C ARG A 17 27.65 1.44 57.02
N ALA A 18 26.48 2.02 57.29
CA ALA A 18 25.61 2.11 58.50
C ALA A 18 25.80 3.45 59.25
N GLY A 19 24.68 4.09 59.63
CA GLY A 19 24.57 5.22 60.59
C GLY A 19 23.43 6.17 60.16
N SER A 20 22.18 6.07 60.60
CA SER A 20 21.51 6.36 61.92
C SER A 20 21.45 7.87 62.30
N GLY A 21 20.19 8.37 62.49
CA GLY A 21 19.89 9.61 63.22
C GLY A 21 18.56 10.21 62.80
N GLN A 22 17.56 9.94 63.34
CA GLN A 22 16.59 10.28 64.41
C GLN A 22 16.36 11.78 64.65
N GLY A 23 15.05 12.16 64.76
CA GLY A 23 14.51 13.28 65.55
C GLY A 23 13.74 14.27 64.65
N GLY A 24 12.51 14.59 64.81
CA GLY A 24 11.61 14.60 65.93
C GLY A 24 10.66 15.78 65.83
N SER A 25 9.38 15.50 65.73
CA SER A 25 8.21 16.14 66.35
C SER A 25 8.04 17.68 66.38
N ARG A 26 6.93 18.19 66.09
CA ARG A 26 5.79 18.66 66.88
C ARG A 26 4.98 19.80 66.25
N PHE A 27 3.68 19.57 66.22
CA PHE A 27 2.51 20.38 66.60
C PHE A 27 2.43 21.88 66.28
N GLY A 28 1.23 22.23 65.72
CA GLY A 28 0.65 23.56 65.78
C GLY A 28 -0.71 23.64 65.08
N SER A 29 -1.76 23.43 65.89
CA SER A 29 -3.17 23.65 65.55
C SER A 29 -3.55 25.11 65.71
N SER A 30 -4.51 25.57 64.91
CA SER A 30 -5.69 26.42 65.32
C SER A 30 -6.11 27.29 64.16
N ALA A 31 -7.29 27.17 63.73
CA ALA A 31 -8.61 27.67 64.12
C ALA A 31 -9.09 28.83 63.23
N ARG A 32 -10.23 28.52 62.56
CA ARG A 32 -11.41 29.33 62.27
C ARG A 32 -11.30 30.81 61.90
N SER A 33 -11.89 31.12 60.71
CA SER A 33 -13.04 32.04 60.67
C SER A 33 -13.75 31.99 59.34
N SER A 34 -15.05 31.98 59.44
CA SER A 34 -16.09 32.01 58.42
C SER A 34 -16.30 33.40 57.82
N SER A 35 -16.50 33.51 56.52
CA SER A 35 -17.49 34.50 56.01
C SER A 35 -17.87 34.10 54.57
N GLY A 36 -19.19 34.18 54.33
CA GLY A 36 -19.87 33.75 53.13
C GLY A 36 -19.74 34.68 51.94
N GLY A 37 -20.19 34.22 50.82
CA GLY A 37 -20.43 35.06 49.69
C GLY A 37 -20.52 34.36 48.34
N ALA A 38 -21.70 34.14 47.89
CA ALA A 38 -22.13 34.14 46.47
C ALA A 38 -21.62 33.04 45.54
N SER A 39 -22.48 32.06 45.33
CA SER A 39 -22.45 31.16 44.18
C SER A 39 -22.60 31.94 42.87
N ARG A 40 -21.58 31.92 42.02
CA ARG A 40 -21.70 32.16 40.59
C ARG A 40 -21.53 30.81 39.90
N SER A 41 -22.64 30.27 39.44
CA SER A 41 -22.71 29.15 38.49
C SER A 41 -21.98 29.55 37.20
N ARG A 42 -20.75 29.11 37.04
CA ARG A 42 -20.12 29.11 35.72
C ARG A 42 -20.58 27.85 35.00
N GLY A 43 -21.46 28.06 34.01
CA GLY A 43 -21.83 27.04 33.08
C GLY A 43 -20.57 26.41 32.46
N TYR A 44 -20.37 25.13 32.72
CA TYR A 44 -19.46 24.30 31.94
C TYR A 44 -20.04 24.19 30.55
N GLY A 45 -19.61 25.06 29.64
CA GLY A 45 -19.75 24.85 28.21
C GLY A 45 -19.13 23.49 27.91
N ARG A 46 -19.95 22.55 27.45
CA ARG A 46 -19.49 21.33 26.80
C ARG A 46 -18.53 21.74 25.66
N ARG A 47 -17.23 21.67 25.92
CA ARG A 47 -16.26 21.61 24.83
C ARG A 47 -16.54 20.29 24.14
N SER A 48 -17.13 20.38 22.94
CA SER A 48 -17.13 19.31 21.98
C SER A 48 -15.69 18.85 21.84
N GLY A 49 -15.40 17.61 22.28
CA GLY A 49 -14.09 17.01 22.15
C GLY A 49 -13.72 17.03 20.66
N ALA A 50 -12.76 17.85 20.31
CA ALA A 50 -12.08 17.73 19.03
C ALA A 50 -11.53 16.31 18.96
N VAL A 51 -11.87 15.58 17.89
CA VAL A 51 -11.31 14.29 17.58
C VAL A 51 -9.79 14.47 17.54
N GLN A 52 -9.07 13.87 18.50
CA GLN A 52 -7.63 13.94 18.54
C GLN A 52 -7.07 13.26 17.31
N GLY A 53 -6.51 14.02 16.36
CA GLY A 53 -5.70 13.46 15.29
C GLY A 53 -5.77 14.11 13.91
N GLU A 54 -6.81 14.86 13.56
CA GLU A 54 -6.84 15.57 12.27
C GLU A 54 -6.30 17.00 12.44
N PHE A 55 -5.26 17.31 11.67
CA PHE A 55 -4.75 18.68 11.54
C PHE A 55 -5.69 19.50 10.67
N ALA A 56 -5.75 20.82 10.97
CA ALA A 56 -6.42 21.77 10.09
C ALA A 56 -5.78 21.67 8.69
N LEU A 57 -6.63 21.52 7.68
CA LEU A 57 -6.18 21.54 6.29
C LEU A 57 -5.47 22.88 6.03
N PRO A 58 -4.40 22.90 5.21
CA PRO A 58 -3.78 24.17 4.82
C PRO A 58 -4.84 25.03 4.11
N GLU A 59 -4.85 26.31 4.44
CA GLU A 59 -5.68 27.28 3.70
C GLU A 59 -5.07 27.48 2.32
N THR A 60 -5.84 27.25 1.27
CA THR A 60 -5.45 27.52 -0.10
C THR A 60 -5.72 28.99 -0.43
N ILE A 61 -4.72 29.75 -0.84
CA ILE A 61 -4.85 31.16 -1.20
C ILE A 61 -5.54 31.31 -2.56
N THR A 62 -5.16 30.46 -3.52
CA THR A 62 -5.73 30.47 -4.87
C THR A 62 -6.94 29.54 -4.95
N PRO A 63 -8.13 30.02 -5.35
CA PRO A 63 -9.33 29.19 -5.45
C PRO A 63 -9.14 27.98 -6.37
N ALA A 64 -9.79 26.86 -6.03
CA ALA A 64 -9.80 25.68 -6.88
C ALA A 64 -10.51 25.99 -8.22
N LEU A 65 -10.02 25.38 -9.30
CA LEU A 65 -10.73 25.35 -10.57
C LEU A 65 -11.99 24.48 -10.44
N PRO A 66 -13.06 24.78 -11.21
CA PRO A 66 -14.28 23.99 -11.18
C PRO A 66 -14.02 22.51 -11.50
N ALA A 67 -14.76 21.63 -10.85
CA ALA A 67 -14.75 20.21 -11.16
C ALA A 67 -15.43 19.96 -12.52
N VAL A 68 -14.99 18.92 -13.24
CA VAL A 68 -15.53 18.50 -14.52
C VAL A 68 -16.27 17.17 -14.41
N GLU A 69 -17.29 16.96 -15.25
CA GLU A 69 -18.08 15.73 -15.31
C GLU A 69 -17.65 14.83 -16.48
N ALA A 70 -16.93 15.37 -17.48
CA ALA A 70 -16.42 14.62 -18.61
C ALA A 70 -14.93 14.84 -18.82
N PHE A 71 -14.20 13.79 -19.27
CA PHE A 71 -12.79 13.92 -19.65
C PHE A 71 -12.59 14.83 -20.87
N ALA A 72 -13.61 14.97 -21.71
CA ALA A 72 -13.57 15.86 -22.89
C ALA A 72 -13.50 17.35 -22.50
N ASP A 73 -13.91 17.72 -21.29
CA ASP A 73 -13.86 19.09 -20.78
C ASP A 73 -12.48 19.49 -20.27
N LEU A 74 -11.53 18.53 -20.29
CA LEU A 74 -10.15 18.72 -19.82
C LEU A 74 -9.21 18.93 -21.00
N ASP A 75 -8.18 19.75 -20.81
CA ASP A 75 -7.08 19.92 -21.76
C ASP A 75 -6.14 18.70 -21.70
N LEU A 76 -6.65 17.56 -22.16
CA LEU A 76 -5.93 16.31 -22.27
C LEU A 76 -5.46 16.08 -23.71
N PRO A 77 -4.23 15.59 -23.94
CA PRO A 77 -3.81 15.13 -25.28
C PRO A 77 -4.84 14.18 -25.90
N PRO A 78 -5.21 14.33 -27.18
CA PRO A 78 -6.20 13.47 -27.85
C PRO A 78 -5.89 11.97 -27.75
N GLN A 79 -4.61 11.62 -27.69
CA GLN A 79 -4.14 10.23 -27.51
C GLN A 79 -4.57 9.66 -26.16
N LEU A 80 -4.63 10.49 -25.09
CA LEU A 80 -5.12 10.05 -23.78
C LEU A 80 -6.63 9.85 -23.79
N LEU A 81 -7.39 10.73 -24.43
CA LEU A 81 -8.84 10.57 -24.57
C LEU A 81 -9.17 9.28 -25.33
N THR A 82 -8.45 9.00 -26.42
CA THR A 82 -8.59 7.74 -27.16
C THR A 82 -8.25 6.54 -26.30
N ALA A 83 -7.18 6.61 -25.49
CA ALA A 83 -6.77 5.53 -24.63
C ALA A 83 -7.77 5.29 -23.48
N LEU A 84 -8.36 6.35 -22.91
CA LEU A 84 -9.43 6.23 -21.90
C LEU A 84 -10.63 5.46 -22.46
N GLY A 85 -11.08 5.82 -23.66
CA GLY A 85 -12.17 5.11 -24.34
C GLY A 85 -11.84 3.64 -24.60
N ALA A 86 -10.61 3.32 -25.03
CA ALA A 86 -10.16 1.96 -25.28
C ALA A 86 -10.10 1.09 -24.02
N GLU A 87 -9.78 1.71 -22.87
CA GLU A 87 -9.78 1.04 -21.55
C GLU A 87 -11.18 1.04 -20.89
N GLY A 88 -12.22 1.52 -21.56
CA GLY A 88 -13.59 1.57 -21.04
C GLY A 88 -13.82 2.62 -19.94
N VAL A 89 -12.93 3.60 -19.82
CA VAL A 89 -13.05 4.69 -18.83
C VAL A 89 -13.76 5.86 -19.48
N THR A 90 -15.08 5.92 -19.30
CA THR A 90 -15.97 6.85 -20.03
C THR A 90 -16.21 8.17 -19.30
N ALA A 91 -16.21 8.16 -17.98
CA ALA A 91 -16.44 9.34 -17.15
C ALA A 91 -15.47 9.40 -15.97
N PRO A 92 -15.08 10.59 -15.49
CA PRO A 92 -14.21 10.73 -14.34
C PRO A 92 -14.94 10.38 -13.03
N PHE A 93 -14.25 9.67 -12.15
CA PHE A 93 -14.70 9.59 -10.76
C PHE A 93 -14.64 10.97 -10.07
N PRO A 94 -15.40 11.18 -8.97
CA PRO A 94 -15.46 12.48 -8.30
C PRO A 94 -14.09 13.07 -7.96
N ILE A 95 -13.14 12.25 -7.47
CA ILE A 95 -11.77 12.72 -7.18
C ILE A 95 -11.02 13.16 -8.47
N GLN A 96 -11.25 12.47 -9.57
CA GLN A 96 -10.63 12.79 -10.86
C GLN A 96 -11.19 14.10 -11.41
N GLY A 97 -12.51 14.23 -11.46
CA GLY A 97 -13.19 15.45 -11.92
C GLY A 97 -12.80 16.68 -11.08
N ALA A 98 -12.62 16.52 -9.77
CA ALA A 98 -12.23 17.60 -8.88
C ALA A 98 -10.73 17.98 -8.99
N THR A 99 -9.82 17.00 -9.14
CA THR A 99 -8.38 17.28 -9.06
C THR A 99 -7.75 17.57 -10.41
N LEU A 100 -8.22 16.92 -11.50
CA LEU A 100 -7.58 17.02 -12.82
C LEU A 100 -7.49 18.46 -13.35
N PRO A 101 -8.50 19.34 -13.24
CA PRO A 101 -8.36 20.73 -13.70
C PRO A 101 -7.17 21.43 -13.05
N ASN A 102 -6.99 21.28 -11.74
CA ASN A 102 -5.92 21.90 -10.99
C ASN A 102 -4.54 21.27 -11.27
N THR A 103 -4.48 19.93 -11.36
CA THR A 103 -3.22 19.22 -11.63
C THR A 103 -2.73 19.43 -13.05
N LEU A 104 -3.61 19.51 -14.05
CA LEU A 104 -3.27 19.87 -15.44
C LEU A 104 -2.76 21.31 -15.55
N ALA A 105 -3.36 22.24 -14.79
CA ALA A 105 -2.89 23.62 -14.68
C ALA A 105 -1.52 23.75 -13.97
N GLY A 106 -0.94 22.65 -13.45
CA GLY A 106 0.37 22.65 -12.81
C GLY A 106 0.37 23.05 -11.35
N ARG A 107 -0.79 23.15 -10.71
CA ARG A 107 -0.92 23.50 -9.30
C ARG A 107 -0.58 22.31 -8.41
N ASP A 108 -0.06 22.60 -7.23
CA ASP A 108 0.10 21.59 -6.19
C ASP A 108 -1.27 21.16 -5.67
N VAL A 109 -1.42 19.87 -5.41
CA VAL A 109 -2.70 19.30 -4.98
C VAL A 109 -2.51 18.39 -3.78
N LEU A 110 -3.37 18.60 -2.77
CA LEU A 110 -3.57 17.68 -1.67
C LEU A 110 -4.91 16.96 -1.86
N GLY A 111 -4.86 15.70 -2.30
CA GLY A 111 -6.03 14.85 -2.53
C GLY A 111 -6.30 13.92 -1.35
N ARG A 112 -7.40 14.13 -0.64
CA ARG A 112 -7.87 13.18 0.36
C ARG A 112 -8.89 12.24 -0.26
N GLY A 113 -8.59 10.94 -0.25
CA GLY A 113 -9.50 9.94 -0.78
C GLY A 113 -9.05 8.54 -0.42
N ARG A 114 -10.01 7.63 -0.23
CA ARG A 114 -9.74 6.21 0.09
C ARG A 114 -9.09 5.47 -1.06
N THR A 115 -8.48 4.34 -0.76
CA THR A 115 -8.07 3.38 -1.78
C THR A 115 -9.29 2.93 -2.59
N GLY A 116 -9.19 2.94 -3.92
CA GLY A 116 -10.31 2.60 -4.82
C GLY A 116 -11.16 3.78 -5.28
N SER A 117 -10.90 5.01 -4.82
CA SER A 117 -11.61 6.22 -5.28
C SER A 117 -11.17 6.74 -6.66
N GLY A 118 -10.22 6.07 -7.32
CA GLY A 118 -9.73 6.49 -8.66
C GLY A 118 -8.51 7.43 -8.62
N LYS A 119 -7.84 7.58 -7.48
CA LYS A 119 -6.66 8.46 -7.30
C LYS A 119 -5.57 8.24 -8.35
N THR A 120 -5.30 6.99 -8.73
CA THR A 120 -4.24 6.65 -9.67
C THR A 120 -4.40 7.37 -11.01
N LEU A 121 -5.61 7.44 -11.57
CA LEU A 121 -5.86 8.19 -12.79
C LEU A 121 -5.95 9.70 -12.51
N ALA A 122 -6.38 10.13 -11.32
CA ALA A 122 -6.44 11.53 -10.93
C ALA A 122 -5.05 12.22 -11.00
N PHE A 123 -4.01 11.56 -10.49
CA PHE A 123 -2.66 12.10 -10.63
C PHE A 123 -1.95 11.63 -11.91
N GLY A 124 -2.23 10.41 -12.37
CA GLY A 124 -1.52 9.78 -13.45
C GLY A 124 -1.77 10.45 -14.79
N LEU A 125 -3.03 10.80 -15.12
CA LEU A 125 -3.37 11.49 -16.36
C LEU A 125 -2.69 12.85 -16.46
N ALA A 126 -2.73 13.65 -15.39
CA ALA A 126 -2.06 14.94 -15.35
C ALA A 126 -0.53 14.80 -15.47
N LEU A 127 0.08 13.86 -14.73
CA LEU A 127 1.50 13.57 -14.80
C LEU A 127 1.92 13.20 -16.22
N LEU A 128 1.18 12.30 -16.87
CA LEU A 128 1.48 11.86 -18.23
C LEU A 128 1.25 12.97 -19.26
N ALA A 129 0.14 13.72 -19.19
CA ALA A 129 -0.16 14.83 -20.09
C ALA A 129 0.93 15.90 -20.02
N ARG A 130 1.37 16.30 -18.82
CA ARG A 130 2.40 17.32 -18.60
C ARG A 130 3.83 16.84 -18.93
N THR A 131 4.04 15.51 -19.02
CA THR A 131 5.31 14.92 -19.45
C THR A 131 5.35 14.66 -20.96
N ALA A 132 4.18 14.64 -21.62
CA ALA A 132 4.05 14.35 -23.05
C ALA A 132 4.94 15.24 -23.93
N GLY A 133 5.50 14.67 -24.99
CA GLY A 133 6.38 15.37 -25.92
C GLY A 133 7.82 15.61 -25.41
N ARG A 134 8.10 15.35 -24.14
CA ARG A 134 9.45 15.48 -23.57
C ARG A 134 10.18 14.14 -23.57
N ARG A 135 11.51 14.19 -23.55
CA ARG A 135 12.38 13.00 -23.45
C ARG A 135 13.30 13.10 -22.24
N ALA A 136 13.41 11.99 -21.55
CA ALA A 136 14.34 11.87 -20.43
C ALA A 136 15.75 11.56 -20.89
N GLU A 137 16.72 12.28 -20.38
CA GLU A 137 18.11 11.91 -20.50
C GLU A 137 18.42 10.63 -19.70
N PRO A 138 19.48 9.88 -20.04
CA PRO A 138 19.88 8.71 -19.29
C PRO A 138 20.00 8.99 -17.79
N ARG A 139 19.30 8.20 -16.97
CA ARG A 139 19.26 8.29 -15.50
C ARG A 139 18.57 9.56 -14.94
N GLN A 140 17.91 10.36 -15.74
CA GLN A 140 17.28 11.62 -15.34
C GLN A 140 15.78 11.60 -15.67
N PRO A 141 14.94 10.97 -14.86
CA PRO A 141 13.49 10.97 -15.06
C PRO A 141 12.92 12.37 -14.95
N LEU A 142 11.79 12.61 -15.63
CA LEU A 142 11.09 13.88 -15.64
C LEU A 142 9.95 13.92 -14.61
N ALA A 143 9.42 12.75 -14.26
CA ALA A 143 8.34 12.60 -13.29
C ALA A 143 8.57 11.40 -12.35
N LEU A 144 8.13 11.56 -11.10
CA LEU A 144 8.32 10.60 -10.03
C LEU A 144 7.00 10.32 -9.31
N VAL A 145 6.69 9.05 -9.10
CA VAL A 145 5.60 8.60 -8.23
C VAL A 145 6.21 7.77 -7.10
N LEU A 146 6.07 8.22 -5.85
CA LEU A 146 6.48 7.49 -4.67
C LEU A 146 5.29 6.79 -4.02
N VAL A 147 5.44 5.51 -3.73
CA VAL A 147 4.42 4.66 -3.11
C VAL A 147 5.02 3.77 -2.01
N PRO A 148 4.26 3.38 -0.97
CA PRO A 148 4.79 2.63 0.18
C PRO A 148 5.22 1.21 -0.15
N THR A 149 4.54 0.53 -1.10
CA THR A 149 4.73 -0.91 -1.32
C THR A 149 5.06 -1.23 -2.77
N ARG A 150 5.72 -2.39 -2.95
CA ARG A 150 6.10 -2.90 -4.28
C ARG A 150 4.88 -3.26 -5.12
N GLU A 151 3.87 -3.76 -4.45
CA GLU A 151 2.60 -4.17 -5.06
C GLU A 151 1.86 -2.94 -5.59
N LEU A 152 1.79 -1.88 -4.81
CA LEU A 152 1.18 -0.62 -5.26
C LEU A 152 1.99 0.01 -6.39
N ALA A 153 3.33 -0.04 -6.34
CA ALA A 153 4.16 0.42 -7.45
C ALA A 153 3.86 -0.32 -8.76
N GLN A 154 3.68 -1.64 -8.69
CA GLN A 154 3.32 -2.43 -9.86
C GLN A 154 1.91 -2.08 -10.36
N GLN A 155 0.92 -1.96 -9.45
CA GLN A 155 -0.45 -1.59 -9.80
C GLN A 155 -0.53 -0.20 -10.45
N VAL A 156 0.18 0.79 -9.90
CA VAL A 156 0.27 2.12 -10.51
C VAL A 156 0.92 2.05 -11.89
N THR A 157 2.01 1.29 -12.03
CA THR A 157 2.67 1.11 -13.32
C THR A 157 1.74 0.44 -14.33
N ASP A 158 1.05 -0.63 -13.95
CA ASP A 158 0.13 -1.37 -14.82
C ASP A 158 -1.04 -0.47 -15.25
N ALA A 159 -1.64 0.26 -14.30
CA ALA A 159 -2.74 1.18 -14.56
C ALA A 159 -2.35 2.34 -15.50
N LEU A 160 -1.13 2.84 -15.42
CA LEU A 160 -0.67 3.96 -16.25
C LEU A 160 -0.05 3.53 -17.59
N THR A 161 0.30 2.24 -17.74
CA THR A 161 0.99 1.72 -18.95
C THR A 161 0.23 1.97 -20.24
N PRO A 162 -1.09 1.70 -20.39
CA PRO A 162 -1.80 1.94 -21.64
C PRO A 162 -1.75 3.43 -22.03
N TYR A 163 -1.95 4.32 -21.09
CA TYR A 163 -1.93 5.77 -21.29
C TYR A 163 -0.53 6.29 -21.61
N ALA A 164 0.50 5.82 -20.91
CA ALA A 164 1.88 6.19 -21.21
C ALA A 164 2.32 5.73 -22.61
N ARG A 165 1.90 4.53 -23.02
CA ARG A 165 2.17 4.01 -24.38
C ARG A 165 1.53 4.88 -25.47
N SER A 166 0.30 5.36 -25.26
CA SER A 166 -0.38 6.24 -26.21
C SER A 166 0.41 7.53 -26.46
N LEU A 167 1.10 8.03 -25.43
CA LEU A 167 1.97 9.21 -25.47
C LEU A 167 3.44 8.89 -25.81
N LYS A 168 3.78 7.62 -26.07
CA LYS A 168 5.15 7.15 -26.29
C LYS A 168 6.11 7.44 -25.14
N LEU A 169 5.60 7.48 -23.89
CA LEU A 169 6.39 7.64 -22.67
C LEU A 169 6.81 6.27 -22.12
N ARG A 170 8.00 6.22 -21.54
CA ARG A 170 8.56 5.02 -20.91
C ARG A 170 8.41 5.12 -19.39
N LEU A 171 7.79 4.10 -18.80
CA LEU A 171 7.67 3.94 -17.36
C LEU A 171 8.74 2.98 -16.85
N ALA A 172 9.34 3.28 -15.70
CA ALA A 172 10.22 2.37 -14.98
C ALA A 172 9.70 2.15 -13.56
N THR A 173 9.55 0.87 -13.17
CA THR A 173 9.20 0.48 -11.81
C THR A 173 10.48 0.20 -11.01
N VAL A 174 10.66 0.94 -9.89
CA VAL A 174 11.86 0.90 -9.05
C VAL A 174 11.49 0.44 -7.64
N VAL A 175 11.66 -0.86 -7.38
CA VAL A 175 11.19 -1.49 -6.12
C VAL A 175 12.21 -2.49 -5.57
N GLY A 176 12.21 -2.68 -4.26
CA GLY A 176 13.03 -3.69 -3.60
C GLY A 176 12.67 -5.12 -4.02
N GLY A 177 13.57 -6.08 -3.80
CA GLY A 177 13.31 -7.50 -4.09
C GLY A 177 13.39 -7.90 -5.58
N MET A 178 13.62 -6.94 -6.46
CA MET A 178 13.88 -7.15 -7.89
C MET A 178 15.31 -6.82 -8.26
N SER A 179 15.78 -7.29 -9.43
CA SER A 179 17.17 -7.08 -9.91
C SER A 179 17.51 -5.60 -10.04
N ILE A 180 18.54 -5.15 -9.32
CA ILE A 180 19.07 -3.77 -9.39
C ILE A 180 19.54 -3.46 -10.81
N GLY A 181 20.26 -4.40 -11.44
CA GLY A 181 20.81 -4.22 -12.79
C GLY A 181 19.73 -3.96 -13.85
N ARG A 182 18.58 -4.64 -13.79
CA ARG A 182 17.46 -4.37 -14.70
C ARG A 182 16.87 -2.98 -14.49
N GLN A 183 16.68 -2.57 -13.23
CA GLN A 183 16.13 -1.25 -12.90
C GLN A 183 17.09 -0.12 -13.30
N ALA A 184 18.39 -0.28 -13.00
CA ALA A 184 19.43 0.63 -13.46
C ALA A 184 19.52 0.69 -15.00
N GLY A 185 19.28 -0.44 -15.68
CA GLY A 185 19.20 -0.53 -17.15
C GLY A 185 18.04 0.27 -17.70
N ALA A 186 16.84 0.18 -17.12
CA ALA A 186 15.65 0.95 -17.51
C ALA A 186 15.89 2.46 -17.34
N LEU A 187 16.49 2.88 -16.23
CA LEU A 187 16.85 4.29 -15.98
C LEU A 187 17.91 4.80 -16.96
N ARG A 188 18.92 4.01 -17.28
CA ARG A 188 19.91 4.35 -18.32
C ARG A 188 19.29 4.47 -19.71
N GLY A 189 18.24 3.72 -19.98
CA GLY A 189 17.46 3.84 -21.22
C GLY A 189 16.67 5.14 -21.31
N GLY A 190 16.60 5.96 -20.25
CA GLY A 190 15.93 7.25 -20.23
C GLY A 190 14.43 7.10 -20.02
N ALA A 191 13.99 6.45 -18.94
CA ALA A 191 12.57 6.40 -18.55
C ALA A 191 12.09 7.79 -18.15
N GLU A 192 11.02 8.28 -18.77
CA GLU A 192 10.42 9.59 -18.49
C GLU A 192 9.74 9.60 -17.12
N VAL A 193 9.08 8.50 -16.74
CA VAL A 193 8.33 8.37 -15.49
C VAL A 193 8.89 7.22 -14.66
N VAL A 194 9.15 7.49 -13.38
CA VAL A 194 9.58 6.48 -12.41
C VAL A 194 8.50 6.28 -11.36
N VAL A 195 8.04 5.04 -11.18
CA VAL A 195 7.16 4.63 -10.08
C VAL A 195 8.00 3.83 -9.10
N ALA A 196 8.15 4.30 -7.86
CA ALA A 196 9.15 3.77 -6.94
C ALA A 196 8.68 3.59 -5.51
N THR A 197 9.31 2.62 -4.81
CA THR A 197 9.35 2.61 -3.35
C THR A 197 10.56 3.38 -2.84
N PRO A 198 10.43 4.20 -1.77
CA PRO A 198 11.47 5.15 -1.35
C PRO A 198 12.83 4.51 -1.13
N GLY A 199 12.92 3.39 -0.41
CA GLY A 199 14.20 2.76 -0.08
C GLY A 199 14.99 2.29 -1.30
N ARG A 200 14.34 1.72 -2.34
CA ARG A 200 15.04 1.27 -3.55
C ARG A 200 15.44 2.42 -4.45
N LEU A 201 14.61 3.45 -4.55
CA LEU A 201 14.98 4.63 -5.34
C LEU A 201 16.18 5.32 -4.70
N LYS A 202 16.19 5.48 -3.38
CA LYS A 202 17.35 6.03 -2.66
C LYS A 202 18.62 5.22 -2.91
N ASP A 203 18.57 3.89 -2.83
CA ASP A 203 19.70 3.00 -3.15
C ASP A 203 20.23 3.22 -4.58
N LEU A 204 19.36 3.42 -5.59
CA LEU A 204 19.79 3.70 -6.96
C LEU A 204 20.35 5.12 -7.14
N VAL A 205 19.84 6.10 -6.41
CA VAL A 205 20.36 7.48 -6.37
C VAL A 205 21.74 7.47 -5.72
N ASP A 206 21.90 6.89 -4.55
CA ASP A 206 23.17 6.80 -3.82
C ASP A 206 24.26 6.10 -4.66
N ARG A 207 23.89 5.15 -5.51
CA ARG A 207 24.81 4.45 -6.45
C ARG A 207 25.04 5.19 -7.77
N GLY A 208 24.47 6.38 -7.97
CA GLY A 208 24.60 7.14 -9.21
C GLY A 208 23.87 6.54 -10.42
N HIS A 209 22.88 5.65 -10.18
CA HIS A 209 22.06 5.06 -11.24
C HIS A 209 20.80 5.86 -11.56
N CYS A 210 20.50 6.88 -10.75
CA CYS A 210 19.40 7.82 -10.94
C CYS A 210 19.78 9.20 -10.40
N ARG A 211 19.38 10.27 -11.06
CA ARG A 211 19.48 11.66 -10.61
C ARG A 211 18.08 12.25 -10.69
N LEU A 212 17.68 13.02 -9.69
CA LEU A 212 16.32 13.55 -9.57
C LEU A 212 16.21 15.04 -9.91
N ASP A 213 17.31 15.70 -10.24
CA ASP A 213 17.43 17.13 -10.56
C ASP A 213 16.62 17.57 -11.80
N GLN A 214 16.13 16.63 -12.61
CA GLN A 214 15.26 16.91 -13.74
C GLN A 214 13.77 16.57 -13.47
N VAL A 215 13.45 16.04 -12.28
CA VAL A 215 12.08 15.71 -11.90
C VAL A 215 11.30 17.00 -11.64
N GLY A 216 10.40 17.33 -12.56
CA GLY A 216 9.53 18.51 -12.48
C GLY A 216 8.11 18.21 -11.96
N ILE A 217 7.75 16.92 -11.83
CA ILE A 217 6.44 16.50 -11.30
C ILE A 217 6.66 15.35 -10.33
N THR A 218 6.19 15.51 -9.10
CA THR A 218 6.29 14.47 -8.06
C THR A 218 4.93 14.16 -7.47
N VAL A 219 4.62 12.87 -7.36
CA VAL A 219 3.43 12.34 -6.70
C VAL A 219 3.84 11.54 -5.48
N LEU A 220 3.20 11.78 -4.35
CA LEU A 220 3.22 10.94 -3.17
C LEU A 220 1.84 10.27 -3.04
N ASP A 221 1.74 8.97 -3.27
CA ASP A 221 0.49 8.22 -3.09
C ASP A 221 0.56 7.34 -1.85
N GLU A 222 -0.53 7.29 -1.09
CA GLU A 222 -0.62 6.67 0.23
C GLU A 222 0.46 7.22 1.19
N ALA A 223 0.53 8.56 1.30
CA ALA A 223 1.57 9.26 2.08
C ALA A 223 1.54 8.90 3.58
N ASP A 224 0.35 8.71 4.15
CA ASP A 224 0.14 8.23 5.52
C ASP A 224 0.76 6.83 5.73
N GLN A 225 0.58 5.91 4.79
CA GLN A 225 1.22 4.60 4.86
C GLN A 225 2.75 4.68 4.77
N MET A 226 3.30 5.59 3.95
CA MET A 226 4.75 5.80 3.91
C MET A 226 5.27 6.29 5.26
N ALA A 227 4.53 7.15 5.94
CA ALA A 227 4.82 7.64 7.27
C ALA A 227 4.79 6.51 8.32
N ASP A 228 3.70 5.73 8.35
CA ASP A 228 3.52 4.60 9.26
C ASP A 228 4.59 3.51 9.09
N MET A 229 5.09 3.33 7.88
CA MET A 229 6.16 2.38 7.58
C MET A 229 7.57 2.93 7.84
N GLY A 230 7.69 4.16 8.35
CA GLY A 230 8.97 4.79 8.69
C GLY A 230 9.77 5.25 7.47
N PHE A 231 9.14 5.47 6.31
CA PHE A 231 9.84 5.91 5.10
C PHE A 231 10.04 7.42 4.99
N LEU A 232 9.56 8.22 5.95
CA LEU A 232 9.70 9.67 5.91
C LEU A 232 11.14 10.15 5.69
N PRO A 233 12.18 9.59 6.35
CA PRO A 233 13.56 10.03 6.12
C PRO A 233 14.01 9.80 4.67
N GLN A 234 13.62 8.68 4.05
CA GLN A 234 13.95 8.40 2.65
C GLN A 234 13.14 9.30 1.70
N VAL A 235 11.85 9.50 1.98
CA VAL A 235 10.97 10.37 1.18
C VAL A 235 11.52 11.80 1.17
N THR A 236 11.84 12.38 2.34
CA THR A 236 12.40 13.72 2.44
C THR A 236 13.74 13.83 1.71
N THR A 237 14.66 12.85 1.88
CA THR A 237 15.93 12.82 1.18
C THR A 237 15.76 12.83 -0.36
N LEU A 238 14.74 12.16 -0.88
CA LEU A 238 14.44 12.12 -2.32
C LEU A 238 13.80 13.42 -2.79
N LEU A 239 12.85 13.97 -2.03
CA LEU A 239 12.17 15.22 -2.36
C LEU A 239 13.09 16.44 -2.33
N ASP A 240 14.12 16.43 -1.47
CA ASP A 240 15.14 17.49 -1.42
C ASP A 240 16.05 17.53 -2.68
N GLN A 241 16.00 16.50 -3.54
CA GLN A 241 16.80 16.39 -4.76
C GLN A 241 16.03 16.67 -6.06
N VAL A 242 14.70 16.80 -5.99
CA VAL A 242 13.90 17.14 -7.17
C VAL A 242 13.86 18.64 -7.38
N ARG A 243 13.43 19.10 -8.57
CA ARG A 243 13.32 20.53 -8.87
C ARG A 243 12.48 21.25 -7.81
N PRO A 244 12.99 22.34 -7.20
CA PRO A 244 12.25 23.08 -6.17
C PRO A 244 10.91 23.63 -6.68
N GLU A 245 10.90 24.21 -7.89
CA GLU A 245 9.72 24.80 -8.56
C GLU A 245 8.83 23.76 -9.28
N GLY A 246 9.12 22.48 -9.12
CA GLY A 246 8.32 21.41 -9.72
C GLY A 246 6.96 21.24 -9.01
N GLN A 247 5.98 20.72 -9.73
CA GLN A 247 4.66 20.40 -9.19
C GLN A 247 4.72 19.25 -8.18
N ARG A 248 3.97 19.37 -7.10
CA ARG A 248 3.79 18.34 -6.06
C ARG A 248 2.34 17.95 -5.95
N MET A 249 2.07 16.66 -5.97
CA MET A 249 0.75 16.10 -5.74
C MET A 249 0.85 15.09 -4.59
N LEU A 250 0.09 15.27 -3.54
CA LEU A 250 0.06 14.36 -2.40
C LEU A 250 -1.33 13.77 -2.25
N PHE A 251 -1.41 12.44 -2.25
CA PHE A 251 -2.64 11.69 -2.05
C PHE A 251 -2.53 10.83 -0.79
N SER A 252 -3.53 10.93 0.08
CA SER A 252 -3.57 10.21 1.35
C SER A 252 -4.99 9.91 1.77
N ALA A 253 -5.20 8.83 2.50
CA ALA A 253 -6.49 8.53 3.11
C ALA A 253 -6.70 9.34 4.40
N THR A 254 -5.62 9.58 5.14
CA THR A 254 -5.62 10.34 6.41
C THR A 254 -4.62 11.48 6.37
N LEU A 255 -4.93 12.56 7.10
CA LEU A 255 -4.05 13.72 7.26
C LEU A 255 -3.59 13.79 8.72
N ASP A 256 -2.56 13.05 9.05
CA ASP A 256 -1.93 13.07 10.36
C ASP A 256 -0.75 14.05 10.42
N ARG A 257 -0.09 14.14 11.60
CA ARG A 257 1.08 15.02 11.80
C ARG A 257 2.19 14.81 10.79
N ASN A 258 2.41 13.58 10.40
CA ASN A 258 3.49 13.22 9.51
C ASN A 258 3.20 13.65 8.07
N VAL A 259 1.94 13.50 7.66
CA VAL A 259 1.46 13.99 6.36
C VAL A 259 1.47 15.53 6.34
N ASP A 260 1.03 16.19 7.42
CA ASP A 260 1.06 17.64 7.56
C ASP A 260 2.48 18.21 7.41
N LEU A 261 3.49 17.55 8.00
CA LEU A 261 4.90 17.93 7.84
C LEU A 261 5.35 17.89 6.36
N LEU A 262 4.95 16.86 5.61
CA LEU A 262 5.25 16.76 4.18
C LEU A 262 4.56 17.87 3.38
N VAL A 263 3.28 18.13 3.67
CA VAL A 263 2.51 19.19 3.01
C VAL A 263 3.16 20.54 3.22
N ARG A 264 3.43 20.93 4.47
CA ARG A 264 4.04 22.24 4.81
C ARG A 264 5.44 22.43 4.23
N ARG A 265 6.20 21.34 4.09
CA ARG A 265 7.59 21.43 3.61
C ARG A 265 7.68 21.47 2.08
N TYR A 266 6.82 20.76 1.39
CA TYR A 266 7.02 20.49 -0.03
C TYR A 266 5.92 21.02 -0.96
N LEU A 267 4.71 21.27 -0.46
CA LEU A 267 3.64 21.82 -1.28
C LEU A 267 3.55 23.33 -1.14
N SER A 268 3.36 24.01 -2.26
CA SER A 268 3.21 25.47 -2.33
C SER A 268 1.78 25.82 -2.71
N ASP A 269 1.04 26.51 -1.84
CA ASP A 269 -0.38 26.89 -2.02
C ASP A 269 -1.25 25.74 -2.59
N PRO A 270 -1.24 24.55 -1.95
CA PRO A 270 -1.89 23.39 -2.52
C PRO A 270 -3.40 23.54 -2.55
N VAL A 271 -4.01 23.14 -3.66
CA VAL A 271 -5.46 22.98 -3.72
C VAL A 271 -5.86 21.72 -2.99
N VAL A 272 -6.74 21.86 -2.01
CA VAL A 272 -7.19 20.75 -1.17
C VAL A 272 -8.50 20.18 -1.72
N HIS A 273 -8.50 18.91 -2.08
CA HIS A 273 -9.69 18.18 -2.48
C HIS A 273 -9.94 17.03 -1.51
N SER A 274 -11.09 17.06 -0.85
CA SER A 274 -11.58 15.97 -0.02
C SER A 274 -12.90 15.47 -0.59
N VAL A 275 -12.87 14.28 -1.20
CA VAL A 275 -14.04 13.71 -1.88
C VAL A 275 -14.78 12.71 -1.02
N ASP A 276 -14.17 12.29 0.08
CA ASP A 276 -14.82 11.45 1.07
C ASP A 276 -15.21 12.28 2.30
N PRO A 277 -16.48 12.55 2.52
CA PRO A 277 -16.91 12.94 3.86
C PRO A 277 -16.58 11.77 4.80
N SER A 278 -15.83 12.05 5.86
CA SER A 278 -15.50 11.07 6.90
C SER A 278 -16.71 10.28 7.44
N ALA A 279 -17.93 10.80 7.24
CA ALA A 279 -19.20 10.20 7.60
C ALA A 279 -19.81 9.28 6.52
N GLY A 280 -19.51 9.48 5.23
CA GLY A 280 -20.11 8.66 4.14
C GLY A 280 -19.44 7.30 3.95
N ALA A 281 -18.23 7.18 4.43
CA ALA A 281 -17.40 5.99 4.25
C ALA A 281 -17.78 4.83 5.17
N VAL A 282 -18.32 5.16 6.31
CA VAL A 282 -18.76 4.21 7.33
C VAL A 282 -20.10 3.58 6.95
N THR A 283 -20.89 4.23 6.07
CA THR A 283 -22.25 3.81 5.75
C THR A 283 -22.37 2.69 4.73
N THR A 284 -21.34 2.45 3.91
CA THR A 284 -21.32 1.36 2.92
C THR A 284 -20.64 0.10 3.43
N MET A 285 -19.93 0.16 4.57
CA MET A 285 -19.28 -0.97 5.21
C MET A 285 -20.03 -1.43 6.43
N GLU A 286 -20.34 -2.71 6.50
CA GLU A 286 -20.82 -3.32 7.74
C GLU A 286 -19.64 -3.74 8.62
N HIS A 287 -19.68 -3.33 9.89
CA HIS A 287 -18.64 -3.64 10.86
C HIS A 287 -19.15 -4.61 11.91
N HIS A 288 -18.56 -5.79 11.98
CA HIS A 288 -18.93 -6.84 12.93
C HIS A 288 -17.77 -7.17 13.86
N VAL A 289 -18.03 -7.21 15.14
CA VAL A 289 -17.12 -7.72 16.17
C VAL A 289 -17.72 -9.03 16.69
N LEU A 290 -17.08 -10.14 16.33
CA LEU A 290 -17.52 -11.45 16.74
C LEU A 290 -16.76 -11.89 17.98
N HIS A 291 -17.48 -12.05 19.09
CA HIS A 291 -16.92 -12.57 20.33
C HIS A 291 -16.85 -14.09 20.23
N VAL A 292 -15.62 -14.63 20.24
CA VAL A 292 -15.33 -16.06 20.16
C VAL A 292 -14.59 -16.54 21.41
N GLN A 293 -14.85 -17.78 21.85
CA GLN A 293 -14.00 -18.40 22.85
C GLN A 293 -12.65 -18.79 22.24
N GLY A 294 -11.57 -18.78 23.03
CA GLY A 294 -10.23 -19.10 22.53
C GLY A 294 -10.16 -20.48 21.88
N ALA A 295 -10.86 -21.46 22.43
CA ALA A 295 -10.93 -22.84 21.91
C ALA A 295 -11.66 -22.91 20.55
N ASP A 296 -12.68 -22.05 20.32
CA ASP A 296 -13.49 -22.06 19.11
C ASP A 296 -12.91 -21.19 17.98
N LYS A 297 -11.95 -20.31 18.30
CA LYS A 297 -11.43 -19.32 17.34
C LYS A 297 -10.88 -19.98 16.07
N HIS A 298 -10.18 -21.10 16.21
CA HIS A 298 -9.60 -21.81 15.07
C HIS A 298 -10.69 -22.42 14.16
N ALA A 299 -11.64 -23.14 14.72
CA ALA A 299 -12.75 -23.75 13.97
C ALA A 299 -13.60 -22.66 13.29
N THR A 300 -13.98 -21.60 14.02
CA THR A 300 -14.70 -20.43 13.47
C THR A 300 -13.95 -19.80 12.30
N THR A 301 -12.63 -19.63 12.43
CA THR A 301 -11.80 -19.05 11.33
C THR A 301 -11.80 -19.95 10.11
N THR A 302 -11.72 -21.27 10.29
CA THR A 302 -11.73 -22.25 9.21
C THR A 302 -13.07 -22.30 8.47
N GLU A 303 -14.18 -22.22 9.18
CA GLU A 303 -15.53 -22.14 8.59
C GLU A 303 -15.75 -20.86 7.81
N ILE A 304 -15.28 -19.70 8.32
CA ILE A 304 -15.33 -18.44 7.58
C ILE A 304 -14.47 -18.52 6.30
N ALA A 305 -13.32 -19.19 6.39
CA ALA A 305 -12.43 -19.38 5.23
C ALA A 305 -13.02 -20.31 4.17
N ALA A 306 -13.88 -21.26 4.58
CA ALA A 306 -14.54 -22.22 3.68
C ALA A 306 -15.76 -21.65 2.95
N ARG A 307 -16.11 -20.37 3.19
CA ARG A 307 -17.22 -19.67 2.52
C ARG A 307 -17.10 -19.64 1.00
N ASP A 308 -18.22 -19.44 0.33
CA ASP A 308 -18.20 -19.06 -1.08
C ASP A 308 -17.68 -17.61 -1.25
N GLY A 309 -16.95 -17.36 -2.33
CA GLY A 309 -16.36 -16.06 -2.61
C GLY A 309 -14.93 -15.92 -2.08
N ARG A 310 -14.38 -14.70 -2.23
CA ARG A 310 -13.00 -14.40 -1.83
C ARG A 310 -12.97 -13.66 -0.50
N VAL A 311 -11.95 -13.98 0.31
CA VAL A 311 -11.76 -13.33 1.62
C VAL A 311 -10.29 -13.04 1.86
N ILE A 312 -9.99 -11.88 2.46
CA ILE A 312 -8.67 -11.59 3.03
C ILE A 312 -8.75 -11.76 4.54
N MET A 313 -7.83 -12.54 5.09
CA MET A 313 -7.69 -12.79 6.52
C MET A 313 -6.40 -12.19 7.06
N PHE A 314 -6.51 -11.34 8.07
CA PHE A 314 -5.37 -10.64 8.66
C PHE A 314 -4.93 -11.29 9.97
N LEU A 315 -3.61 -11.55 10.07
CA LEU A 315 -2.93 -11.98 11.29
C LEU A 315 -1.70 -11.11 11.56
N ASP A 316 -1.26 -11.09 12.81
CA ASP A 316 -0.18 -10.19 13.24
C ASP A 316 1.21 -10.67 12.83
N THR A 317 1.44 -11.99 12.76
CA THR A 317 2.78 -12.54 12.51
C THR A 317 2.86 -13.40 11.25
N LYS A 318 4.02 -13.37 10.58
CA LYS A 318 4.31 -14.22 9.42
C LYS A 318 4.16 -15.72 9.71
N HIS A 319 4.49 -16.15 10.93
CA HIS A 319 4.39 -17.55 11.34
C HIS A 319 2.93 -17.97 11.53
N ALA A 320 2.08 -17.09 12.10
CA ALA A 320 0.65 -17.34 12.20
C ALA A 320 -0.01 -17.42 10.81
N VAL A 321 0.41 -16.54 9.89
CA VAL A 321 -0.04 -16.57 8.49
C VAL A 321 0.31 -17.91 7.82
N ASP A 322 1.56 -18.37 7.91
CA ASP A 322 1.99 -19.63 7.31
C ASP A 322 1.25 -20.82 7.94
N ARG A 323 1.10 -20.84 9.28
CA ARG A 323 0.37 -21.90 10.01
C ARG A 323 -1.08 -21.97 9.58
N LEU A 324 -1.81 -20.84 9.65
CA LEU A 324 -3.22 -20.82 9.25
C LEU A 324 -3.39 -21.24 7.79
N THR A 325 -2.50 -20.81 6.89
CA THR A 325 -2.56 -21.20 5.48
C THR A 325 -2.43 -22.72 5.33
N GLN A 326 -1.49 -23.37 6.03
CA GLN A 326 -1.32 -24.82 5.99
C GLN A 326 -2.52 -25.55 6.55
N ASP A 327 -3.06 -25.07 7.67
CA ASP A 327 -4.26 -25.65 8.30
C ASP A 327 -5.47 -25.56 7.37
N LEU A 328 -5.69 -24.43 6.71
CA LEU A 328 -6.77 -24.23 5.76
C LEU A 328 -6.64 -25.15 4.54
N LEU A 329 -5.44 -25.31 3.99
CA LEU A 329 -5.18 -26.26 2.91
C LEU A 329 -5.47 -27.70 3.33
N GLY A 330 -5.12 -28.10 4.56
CA GLY A 330 -5.44 -29.40 5.15
C GLY A 330 -6.93 -29.65 5.29
N HIS A 331 -7.73 -28.62 5.51
CA HIS A 331 -9.19 -28.68 5.60
C HIS A 331 -9.91 -28.49 4.26
N GLY A 332 -9.18 -28.40 3.14
CA GLY A 332 -9.76 -28.31 1.80
C GLY A 332 -10.07 -26.90 1.31
N VAL A 333 -9.58 -25.87 2.02
CA VAL A 333 -9.76 -24.47 1.63
C VAL A 333 -8.57 -24.00 0.79
N ARG A 334 -8.82 -23.41 -0.37
CA ARG A 334 -7.79 -22.90 -1.27
C ARG A 334 -7.19 -21.58 -0.75
N ALA A 335 -6.25 -21.67 0.17
CA ALA A 335 -5.61 -20.56 0.84
C ALA A 335 -4.17 -20.31 0.36
N ALA A 336 -3.71 -19.07 0.39
CA ALA A 336 -2.33 -18.72 0.12
C ALA A 336 -1.81 -17.62 1.07
N ALA A 337 -0.54 -17.74 1.47
CA ALA A 337 0.13 -16.85 2.41
C ALA A 337 0.73 -15.63 1.72
N LEU A 338 0.52 -14.43 2.31
CA LEU A 338 1.14 -13.19 1.85
C LEU A 338 1.77 -12.42 3.02
N HIS A 339 3.10 -12.43 3.12
CA HIS A 339 3.84 -11.71 4.15
C HIS A 339 5.27 -11.36 3.71
N GLY A 340 5.97 -10.53 4.48
CA GLY A 340 7.31 -10.05 4.15
C GLY A 340 8.40 -11.11 4.04
N GLY A 341 8.17 -12.35 4.53
CA GLY A 341 9.09 -13.49 4.36
C GLY A 341 9.02 -14.15 2.99
N LYS A 342 7.99 -13.87 2.17
CA LYS A 342 7.88 -14.42 0.81
C LYS A 342 8.71 -13.58 -0.16
N SER A 343 9.36 -14.25 -1.13
CA SER A 343 10.07 -13.56 -2.21
C SER A 343 9.09 -12.78 -3.11
N GLN A 344 9.59 -11.74 -3.81
CA GLN A 344 8.72 -10.96 -4.68
C GLN A 344 8.00 -11.78 -5.78
N PRO A 345 8.67 -12.73 -6.45
CA PRO A 345 7.97 -13.61 -7.40
C PRO A 345 6.86 -14.46 -6.76
N GLN A 346 7.07 -14.94 -5.53
CA GLN A 346 6.03 -15.68 -4.79
C GLN A 346 4.83 -14.77 -4.48
N ARG A 347 5.07 -13.54 -4.00
CA ARG A 347 4.02 -12.57 -3.69
C ARG A 347 3.20 -12.22 -4.93
N THR A 348 3.87 -11.93 -6.05
CA THR A 348 3.19 -11.63 -7.33
C THR A 348 2.32 -12.80 -7.76
N ARG A 349 2.84 -14.04 -7.70
CA ARG A 349 2.07 -15.24 -8.04
C ARG A 349 0.87 -15.44 -7.12
N THR A 350 1.05 -15.29 -5.80
CA THR A 350 -0.04 -15.41 -4.83
C THR A 350 -1.17 -14.42 -5.11
N LEU A 351 -0.82 -13.17 -5.40
CA LEU A 351 -1.80 -12.15 -5.73
C LEU A 351 -2.53 -12.43 -7.04
N GLU A 352 -1.82 -12.91 -8.05
CA GLU A 352 -2.42 -13.31 -9.33
C GLU A 352 -3.39 -14.47 -9.15
N GLN A 353 -3.00 -15.51 -8.40
CA GLN A 353 -3.87 -16.64 -8.08
C GLN A 353 -5.11 -16.20 -7.29
N PHE A 354 -4.99 -15.23 -6.40
CA PHE A 354 -6.11 -14.67 -5.66
C PHE A 354 -7.03 -13.82 -6.55
N LYS A 355 -6.48 -13.00 -7.43
CA LYS A 355 -7.24 -12.19 -8.41
C LYS A 355 -8.04 -13.07 -9.38
N THR A 356 -7.44 -14.14 -9.86
CA THR A 356 -8.07 -15.08 -10.82
C THR A 356 -9.00 -16.10 -10.15
N GLY A 357 -9.13 -16.11 -8.81
CA GLY A 357 -9.98 -17.04 -8.08
C GLY A 357 -9.44 -18.46 -7.92
N HIS A 358 -8.20 -18.74 -8.36
CA HIS A 358 -7.52 -20.02 -8.07
C HIS A 358 -7.31 -20.21 -6.57
N VAL A 359 -7.13 -19.13 -5.84
CA VAL A 359 -7.07 -19.04 -4.39
C VAL A 359 -8.27 -18.22 -3.94
N SER A 360 -9.09 -18.76 -3.04
CA SER A 360 -10.26 -18.07 -2.48
C SER A 360 -9.92 -17.31 -1.18
N VAL A 361 -8.87 -17.70 -0.46
CA VAL A 361 -8.48 -17.11 0.81
C VAL A 361 -7.06 -16.57 0.74
N LEU A 362 -6.90 -15.26 0.94
CA LEU A 362 -5.60 -14.64 1.10
C LEU A 362 -5.32 -14.42 2.58
N VAL A 363 -4.38 -15.17 3.15
CA VAL A 363 -3.95 -15.00 4.54
C VAL A 363 -2.74 -14.08 4.57
N ALA A 364 -2.84 -12.94 5.26
CA ALA A 364 -1.84 -11.89 5.12
C ALA A 364 -1.48 -11.21 6.46
N THR A 365 -0.24 -10.66 6.51
CA THR A 365 0.10 -9.66 7.52
C THR A 365 -0.30 -8.27 7.04
N ASN A 366 -0.56 -7.34 7.98
CA ASN A 366 -0.97 -5.98 7.69
C ASN A 366 -0.08 -5.28 6.63
N VAL A 367 1.24 -5.25 6.88
CA VAL A 367 2.20 -4.60 5.97
C VAL A 367 2.20 -5.21 4.55
N ALA A 368 2.00 -6.52 4.44
CA ALA A 368 2.06 -7.19 3.15
C ALA A 368 0.79 -7.02 2.31
N ALA A 369 -0.34 -6.80 2.96
CA ALA A 369 -1.62 -6.56 2.29
C ALA A 369 -1.91 -5.07 2.03
N ARG A 370 -1.05 -4.16 2.51
CA ARG A 370 -1.16 -2.73 2.18
C ARG A 370 -0.96 -2.51 0.67
N GLY A 371 -1.78 -1.63 0.10
CA GLY A 371 -1.71 -1.32 -1.32
C GLY A 371 -2.24 -2.41 -2.27
N ILE A 372 -2.77 -3.53 -1.77
CA ILE A 372 -3.38 -4.56 -2.63
C ILE A 372 -4.75 -4.07 -3.11
N HIS A 373 -4.93 -4.09 -4.42
CA HIS A 373 -6.21 -3.89 -5.06
C HIS A 373 -6.76 -5.23 -5.55
N VAL A 374 -7.92 -5.60 -5.05
CA VAL A 374 -8.67 -6.79 -5.49
C VAL A 374 -10.12 -6.38 -5.62
N ASP A 375 -10.69 -6.57 -6.80
CA ASP A 375 -12.09 -6.32 -7.08
C ASP A 375 -12.96 -7.46 -6.54
N ASN A 376 -14.22 -7.19 -6.26
CA ASN A 376 -15.21 -8.16 -5.78
C ASN A 376 -14.77 -8.87 -4.48
N LEU A 377 -14.25 -8.10 -3.54
CA LEU A 377 -13.95 -8.56 -2.19
C LEU A 377 -15.04 -8.06 -1.24
N ASP A 378 -15.96 -8.93 -0.89
CA ASP A 378 -17.12 -8.61 -0.05
C ASP A 378 -16.83 -8.76 1.45
N LEU A 379 -15.80 -9.54 1.83
CA LEU A 379 -15.46 -9.80 3.23
C LEU A 379 -13.97 -9.62 3.53
N VAL A 380 -13.70 -8.87 4.59
CA VAL A 380 -12.40 -8.77 5.25
C VAL A 380 -12.50 -9.32 6.66
N VAL A 381 -11.58 -10.19 7.05
CA VAL A 381 -11.54 -10.79 8.39
C VAL A 381 -10.27 -10.42 9.12
N ASN A 382 -10.40 -9.74 10.25
CA ASN A 382 -9.32 -9.60 11.22
C ASN A 382 -9.34 -10.82 12.13
N VAL A 383 -8.57 -11.85 11.82
CA VAL A 383 -8.40 -13.02 12.71
C VAL A 383 -7.72 -12.58 14.00
N ASP A 384 -6.70 -11.71 13.88
CA ASP A 384 -6.15 -10.97 15.01
C ASP A 384 -6.58 -9.50 14.92
N PRO A 385 -7.16 -8.92 16.00
CA PRO A 385 -7.54 -7.51 16.04
C PRO A 385 -6.36 -6.62 15.67
N PRO A 386 -6.58 -5.55 14.87
CA PRO A 386 -5.51 -4.60 14.57
C PRO A 386 -5.04 -3.86 15.83
N THR A 387 -3.83 -3.32 15.77
CA THR A 387 -3.20 -2.63 16.91
C THR A 387 -3.72 -1.21 17.11
N ASP A 388 -4.20 -0.57 16.04
CA ASP A 388 -4.70 0.79 16.07
C ASP A 388 -5.86 1.00 15.05
N HIS A 389 -6.53 2.13 15.16
CA HIS A 389 -7.70 2.46 14.34
C HIS A 389 -7.35 2.71 12.87
N LYS A 390 -6.15 3.22 12.55
CA LYS A 390 -5.71 3.42 11.16
C LYS A 390 -5.52 2.09 10.45
N ASP A 391 -4.86 1.14 11.13
CA ASP A 391 -4.71 -0.22 10.62
C ASP A 391 -6.07 -0.88 10.37
N TYR A 392 -7.04 -0.67 11.26
CA TYR A 392 -8.41 -1.16 11.08
C TYR A 392 -9.04 -0.60 9.80
N LEU A 393 -8.96 0.70 9.60
CA LEU A 393 -9.51 1.38 8.41
C LEU A 393 -8.80 0.93 7.13
N HIS A 394 -7.48 0.79 7.16
CA HIS A 394 -6.70 0.32 6.02
C HIS A 394 -6.98 -1.14 5.65
N ARG A 395 -7.19 -2.02 6.65
CA ARG A 395 -7.62 -3.40 6.40
C ARG A 395 -9.04 -3.43 5.82
N GLY A 396 -9.97 -2.70 6.43
CA GLY A 396 -11.35 -2.57 5.96
C GLY A 396 -11.45 -2.01 4.54
N GLY A 397 -10.63 -1.02 4.19
CA GLY A 397 -10.58 -0.43 2.85
C GLY A 397 -10.15 -1.40 1.72
N ARG A 398 -9.99 -2.70 2.00
CA ARG A 398 -9.83 -3.74 0.97
C ARG A 398 -11.18 -4.22 0.43
N THR A 399 -12.30 -3.95 1.11
CA THR A 399 -13.67 -4.20 0.66
C THR A 399 -14.45 -2.89 0.49
N ALA A 400 -15.73 -2.95 0.11
CA ALA A 400 -16.64 -1.80 -0.10
C ALA A 400 -16.06 -0.73 -1.03
N ARG A 401 -15.69 -1.09 -2.24
CA ARG A 401 -15.09 -0.21 -3.24
C ARG A 401 -16.09 0.19 -4.32
N ALA A 402 -15.86 1.37 -4.91
CA ALA A 402 -16.65 1.88 -6.04
C ALA A 402 -18.17 1.93 -5.78
N GLY A 403 -18.61 2.10 -4.52
CA GLY A 403 -20.04 2.13 -4.16
C GLY A 403 -20.64 0.75 -3.84
N GLU A 404 -19.86 -0.32 -3.89
CA GLU A 404 -20.29 -1.65 -3.45
C GLU A 404 -20.36 -1.73 -1.93
N SER A 405 -21.25 -2.58 -1.41
CA SER A 405 -21.31 -2.92 0.01
C SER A 405 -20.21 -3.96 0.36
N GLY A 406 -19.70 -3.89 1.59
CA GLY A 406 -18.73 -4.85 2.06
C GLY A 406 -18.76 -5.01 3.58
N SER A 407 -18.23 -6.12 4.08
CA SER A 407 -18.24 -6.43 5.50
C SER A 407 -16.82 -6.57 6.05
N VAL A 408 -16.61 -6.01 7.24
CA VAL A 408 -15.40 -6.19 8.03
C VAL A 408 -15.75 -6.93 9.30
N VAL A 409 -15.18 -8.10 9.46
CA VAL A 409 -15.38 -8.96 10.63
C VAL A 409 -14.11 -9.01 11.45
N THR A 410 -14.22 -8.84 12.76
CA THR A 410 -13.08 -8.97 13.68
C THR A 410 -13.39 -10.02 14.74
N LEU A 411 -12.55 -11.06 14.82
CA LEU A 411 -12.64 -12.12 15.84
C LEU A 411 -11.97 -11.66 17.13
N VAL A 412 -12.71 -11.63 18.22
CA VAL A 412 -12.27 -11.06 19.48
C VAL A 412 -12.47 -12.07 20.63
N THR A 413 -11.38 -12.45 21.26
CA THR A 413 -11.41 -13.31 22.47
C THR A 413 -11.74 -12.47 23.72
N PRO A 414 -12.16 -13.08 24.83
CA PRO A 414 -12.59 -12.35 26.01
C PRO A 414 -11.60 -11.31 26.54
N ASN A 415 -10.30 -11.62 26.50
CA ASN A 415 -9.22 -10.71 26.91
C ASN A 415 -8.96 -9.53 25.96
N GLN A 416 -9.44 -9.60 24.71
CA GLN A 416 -9.25 -8.57 23.69
C GLN A 416 -10.42 -7.56 23.61
N ARG A 417 -11.57 -7.86 24.26
CA ARG A 417 -12.81 -7.06 24.14
C ARG A 417 -12.62 -5.59 24.48
N GLY A 418 -11.97 -5.29 25.61
CA GLY A 418 -11.76 -3.92 26.06
C GLY A 418 -10.89 -3.09 25.11
N GLY A 419 -9.83 -3.69 24.57
CA GLY A 419 -8.96 -3.06 23.57
C GLY A 419 -9.69 -2.80 22.26
N MET A 420 -10.46 -3.77 21.79
CA MET A 420 -11.22 -3.64 20.55
C MET A 420 -12.28 -2.53 20.61
N MET A 421 -13.00 -2.42 21.74
CA MET A 421 -14.01 -1.38 21.91
C MET A 421 -13.43 0.03 21.94
N ARG A 422 -12.24 0.21 22.55
CA ARG A 422 -11.50 1.49 22.50
C ARG A 422 -11.11 1.81 21.06
N LEU A 423 -10.55 0.85 20.33
CA LEU A 423 -10.16 1.01 18.95
C LEU A 423 -11.34 1.42 18.06
N MET A 424 -12.52 0.80 18.23
CA MET A 424 -13.74 1.18 17.51
C MET A 424 -14.19 2.62 17.84
N SER A 425 -14.11 2.99 19.11
CA SER A 425 -14.39 4.36 19.55
C SER A 425 -13.44 5.38 18.91
N ASP A 426 -12.15 5.07 18.87
CA ASP A 426 -11.12 5.92 18.26
C ASP A 426 -11.28 6.03 16.73
N ALA A 427 -11.80 4.97 16.10
CA ALA A 427 -12.17 4.97 14.68
C ALA A 427 -13.49 5.68 14.37
N GLY A 428 -14.27 6.06 15.39
CA GLY A 428 -15.62 6.62 15.21
C GLY A 428 -16.65 5.61 14.69
N ILE A 429 -16.41 4.31 14.87
CA ILE A 429 -17.20 3.21 14.34
C ILE A 429 -18.06 2.58 15.44
N ARG A 430 -19.33 2.30 15.12
CA ARG A 430 -20.24 1.52 15.97
C ARG A 430 -20.46 0.14 15.36
N PRO A 431 -19.68 -0.88 15.78
CA PRO A 431 -19.81 -2.21 15.21
C PRO A 431 -21.05 -2.94 15.73
N ARG A 432 -21.56 -3.91 14.97
CA ARG A 432 -22.49 -4.92 15.47
C ARG A 432 -21.68 -5.95 16.25
N ILE A 433 -22.02 -6.16 17.53
CA ILE A 433 -21.33 -7.11 18.40
C ILE A 433 -22.18 -8.35 18.53
N THR A 434 -21.61 -9.50 18.20
CA THR A 434 -22.30 -10.80 18.24
C THR A 434 -21.42 -11.83 18.89
N GLN A 435 -21.96 -12.63 19.79
CA GLN A 435 -21.26 -13.81 20.30
C GLN A 435 -21.55 -14.98 19.38
N VAL A 436 -20.50 -15.69 18.95
CA VAL A 436 -20.62 -16.81 18.01
C VAL A 436 -19.75 -17.99 18.42
N ARG A 437 -20.14 -19.17 17.98
CA ARG A 437 -19.37 -20.42 18.04
C ARG A 437 -19.30 -21.05 16.66
N SER A 438 -18.37 -21.98 16.49
CA SER A 438 -18.29 -22.85 15.32
C SER A 438 -19.62 -23.63 15.12
N GLY A 439 -20.09 -23.70 13.87
CA GLY A 439 -21.34 -24.38 13.51
C GLY A 439 -22.63 -23.60 13.77
N GLU A 440 -22.58 -22.39 14.35
CA GLU A 440 -23.81 -21.60 14.61
C GLU A 440 -24.33 -20.93 13.33
N ALA A 441 -25.64 -20.95 13.14
CA ALA A 441 -26.32 -20.30 12.01
C ALA A 441 -26.03 -18.80 11.92
N GLU A 442 -25.84 -18.13 13.06
CA GLU A 442 -25.52 -16.70 13.13
C GLU A 442 -24.15 -16.38 12.53
N LEU A 443 -23.15 -17.27 12.72
CA LEU A 443 -21.84 -17.15 12.07
C LEU A 443 -22.00 -17.22 10.54
N SER A 444 -22.74 -18.19 10.04
CA SER A 444 -23.01 -18.34 8.59
C SER A 444 -23.77 -17.15 8.04
N ARG A 445 -24.74 -16.63 8.77
CA ARG A 445 -25.55 -15.47 8.36
C ARG A 445 -24.69 -14.19 8.20
N ILE A 446 -23.73 -13.97 9.10
CA ILE A 446 -22.88 -12.77 9.09
C ILE A 446 -21.75 -12.89 8.07
N THR A 447 -21.14 -14.06 7.95
CA THR A 447 -19.87 -14.24 7.23
C THR A 447 -19.98 -15.12 5.97
N GLY A 448 -21.08 -15.80 5.78
CA GLY A 448 -21.21 -16.85 4.77
C GLY A 448 -20.43 -18.12 5.13
N ALA A 449 -20.04 -18.29 6.41
CA ALA A 449 -19.27 -19.45 6.88
C ALA A 449 -19.94 -20.78 6.52
N GLN A 450 -19.12 -21.73 6.10
CA GLN A 450 -19.54 -23.08 5.70
C GLN A 450 -18.62 -24.11 6.33
N ALA A 451 -19.09 -25.34 6.46
CA ALA A 451 -18.26 -26.46 6.86
C ALA A 451 -17.16 -26.70 5.79
N PRO A 452 -15.89 -26.81 6.18
CA PRO A 452 -14.82 -27.14 5.23
C PRO A 452 -14.99 -28.56 4.70
N SER A 453 -14.54 -28.84 3.46
CA SER A 453 -14.67 -30.15 2.83
C SER A 453 -13.91 -31.26 3.55
N GLY A 454 -12.91 -30.95 4.36
CA GLY A 454 -12.02 -31.91 5.02
C GLY A 454 -11.07 -32.64 4.08
N ILE A 455 -11.13 -32.39 2.77
CA ILE A 455 -10.26 -33.04 1.77
C ILE A 455 -9.09 -32.09 1.48
N PRO A 456 -7.84 -32.44 1.85
CA PRO A 456 -6.69 -31.58 1.65
C PRO A 456 -6.49 -31.15 0.20
N VAL A 457 -6.13 -29.87 -0.02
CA VAL A 457 -5.87 -29.31 -1.34
C VAL A 457 -4.44 -28.82 -1.46
N VAL A 458 -3.89 -28.94 -2.66
CA VAL A 458 -2.57 -28.41 -3.01
C VAL A 458 -2.75 -27.31 -4.07
N ILE A 459 -2.24 -26.13 -3.82
CA ILE A 459 -2.25 -25.05 -4.79
C ILE A 459 -1.11 -25.28 -5.79
N THR A 460 -1.44 -25.87 -6.94
CA THR A 460 -0.51 -25.97 -8.05
C THR A 460 -0.45 -24.65 -8.81
N ALA A 461 0.74 -24.28 -9.29
CA ALA A 461 0.86 -23.15 -10.19
C ALA A 461 0.03 -23.44 -11.45
N PRO A 462 -0.79 -22.49 -11.96
CA PRO A 462 -1.38 -22.66 -13.27
C PRO A 462 -0.27 -22.97 -14.27
N VAL A 463 -0.44 -24.04 -15.04
CA VAL A 463 0.46 -24.35 -16.14
C VAL A 463 0.28 -23.19 -17.13
N ALA A 464 1.28 -22.33 -17.24
CA ALA A 464 1.28 -21.29 -18.26
C ALA A 464 1.13 -22.02 -19.61
N GLU A 465 0.00 -21.87 -20.28
CA GLU A 465 -0.14 -22.27 -21.67
C GLU A 465 0.95 -21.52 -22.44
N ARG A 466 1.96 -22.26 -22.85
CA ARG A 466 2.94 -21.69 -23.79
C ARG A 466 2.16 -21.26 -25.01
N PRO A 467 2.21 -19.99 -25.43
CA PRO A 467 1.59 -19.59 -26.67
C PRO A 467 2.08 -20.55 -27.75
N LYS A 468 1.15 -21.22 -28.42
CA LYS A 468 1.45 -22.07 -29.58
C LYS A 468 2.26 -21.21 -30.51
N ARG A 469 3.56 -21.48 -30.61
CA ARG A 469 4.41 -20.87 -31.62
C ARG A 469 3.82 -21.31 -32.95
N ASP A 470 3.22 -20.38 -33.68
CA ASP A 470 2.75 -20.60 -35.03
C ASP A 470 3.86 -21.25 -35.85
N ALA A 471 3.58 -22.44 -36.36
CA ALA A 471 4.52 -23.23 -37.16
C ALA A 471 4.88 -22.57 -38.50
N ALA A 472 4.33 -21.36 -38.77
CA ALA A 472 4.54 -20.62 -40.02
C ALA A 472 5.90 -19.92 -40.17
N SER A 473 6.74 -19.83 -39.11
CA SER A 473 8.05 -19.13 -39.18
C SER A 473 9.24 -20.03 -39.46
N ARG A 474 9.09 -21.38 -39.56
CA ARG A 474 10.20 -22.30 -39.83
C ARG A 474 10.51 -22.51 -41.31
N GLY A 475 9.69 -21.99 -42.23
CA GLY A 475 9.83 -22.21 -43.69
C GLY A 475 10.76 -21.24 -44.43
N ARG A 476 11.27 -20.17 -43.78
CA ARG A 476 11.98 -19.09 -44.53
C ARG A 476 13.47 -18.95 -44.24
N ARG A 477 14.04 -19.76 -43.33
CA ARG A 477 15.48 -19.70 -43.02
C ARG A 477 16.35 -20.81 -43.60
N SER A 478 15.78 -21.81 -44.31
CA SER A 478 16.55 -22.90 -44.93
C SER A 478 16.90 -22.71 -46.41
N ARG A 479 16.48 -21.59 -47.05
CA ARG A 479 16.82 -21.34 -48.47
C ARG A 479 17.94 -20.34 -48.73
N SER A 480 18.54 -19.71 -47.72
CA SER A 480 19.67 -18.79 -47.89
C SER A 480 21.06 -19.36 -47.53
N ALA A 481 21.13 -20.60 -47.06
CA ALA A 481 22.38 -21.23 -46.66
C ALA A 481 22.97 -22.19 -47.76
N GLN A 482 22.28 -22.42 -48.89
CA GLN A 482 22.70 -23.34 -49.93
C GLN A 482 23.24 -22.68 -51.20
N ALA A 483 23.34 -21.33 -51.23
CA ALA A 483 23.80 -20.57 -52.42
C ALA A 483 25.26 -20.05 -52.32
N LYS A 484 26.03 -20.47 -51.29
CA LYS A 484 27.45 -20.03 -51.15
C LYS A 484 28.47 -21.19 -51.00
N ARG A 485 28.16 -22.34 -51.59
CA ARG A 485 29.20 -23.40 -51.76
C ARG A 485 29.18 -23.84 -53.20
N GLY A 486 29.95 -23.18 -54.05
CA GLY A 486 30.17 -23.61 -55.41
C GLY A 486 30.75 -22.48 -56.26
N THR A 487 32.00 -22.16 -56.09
CA THR A 487 32.95 -21.70 -57.13
C THR A 487 34.29 -21.41 -56.47
N GLY A 488 35.20 -22.31 -56.60
CA GLY A 488 36.55 -22.15 -56.10
C GLY A 488 37.40 -23.40 -56.41
N GLN A 489 37.53 -23.74 -57.72
CA GLN A 489 38.55 -24.74 -58.06
C GLN A 489 39.28 -24.27 -59.32
N ARG A 490 40.60 -24.24 -59.20
CA ARG A 490 41.67 -24.33 -60.19
C ARG A 490 42.08 -23.03 -60.91
N ARG A 491 43.26 -22.60 -60.67
CA ARG A 491 44.36 -22.78 -61.67
C ARG A 491 45.72 -22.61 -60.98
N SER A 492 46.48 -23.64 -61.16
CA SER A 492 47.90 -23.82 -60.91
C SER A 492 48.78 -23.05 -61.92
N ALA A 493 49.97 -22.78 -61.46
CA ALA A 493 51.24 -22.96 -62.15
C ALA A 493 52.04 -21.73 -62.62
N SER A 494 53.28 -21.83 -62.24
CA SER A 494 54.51 -21.39 -62.85
C SER A 494 55.00 -19.95 -62.57
N GLY A 495 56.15 -19.98 -61.79
CA GLY A 495 57.20 -18.97 -61.87
C GLY A 495 57.98 -19.16 -63.17
N PRO A 496 59.15 -18.56 -63.42
CA PRO A 496 60.11 -18.00 -62.49
C PRO A 496 60.82 -16.69 -62.97
N ALA A 497 61.72 -16.22 -62.12
CA ALA A 497 62.99 -15.52 -62.45
C ALA A 497 63.00 -14.20 -63.26
N ALA A 498 63.31 -13.11 -62.64
CA ALA A 498 64.58 -12.38 -62.73
C ALA A 498 64.63 -11.30 -61.65
#